data_19eaf03be1dc06a199f9b998d82255e7
#
_entry.id   19eaf03be1dc06a199f9b998d82255e7
#
_cell.length_a   1.000
_cell.length_b   1.000
_cell.length_c   1.000
_cell.angle_alpha   90.00
_cell.angle_beta   90.00
_cell.angle_gamma   90.00
#
_symmetry.space_group_name_H-M   'P 1'
#
loop_
_entity.id
_entity.type
_entity.pdbx_description
1 polymer ?
#
loop_
_entity_poly.entity_id
_entity_poly.type
_entity_poly.pdbx_seq_one_letter_code
_entity_poly.pdbx_strand_id
1 'polypeptide(L)'
;MPSFDPQDLAGWTGGSWFNEPKVAIEGLCFDARQIKPGQCFIALKISARDGHEFLEQAARGGAVAAIVENTKPIALPQLKVSDSLVALGAIGAALRSKFSKPVVGITGSCGKTSTKEMLRCLLGEDRTHATAGNWNNRIGVPMTLSGLDSNQQDFAVIEAGINQPDEMVQLGGMIQADLNVLTNIEVAHLELLSSLENIASEKSLLAELAKPGSPIILHVDALRYNA
;
A
#
# COMPACT_ATOMS: atom_id res chain seq x y z
N MET A 1 4.55 -14.46 -4.50
CA MET A 1 4.49 -13.39 -3.48
C MET A 1 5.70 -13.53 -2.58
N PRO A 2 6.25 -12.43 -2.07
CA PRO A 2 7.37 -12.51 -1.15
C PRO A 2 6.98 -13.25 0.12
N SER A 3 7.95 -14.00 0.66
CA SER A 3 7.82 -14.69 1.95
C SER A 3 8.40 -13.79 3.04
N PHE A 4 7.75 -13.73 4.19
CA PHE A 4 8.15 -12.91 5.33
C PHE A 4 8.57 -13.76 6.50
N ASP A 5 9.66 -13.36 7.14
CA ASP A 5 10.00 -13.90 8.45
C ASP A 5 9.05 -13.30 9.50
N PRO A 6 8.47 -14.08 10.42
CA PRO A 6 7.65 -13.54 11.51
C PRO A 6 8.35 -12.45 12.34
N GLN A 7 9.65 -12.55 12.57
CA GLN A 7 10.43 -11.56 13.29
C GLN A 7 10.54 -10.23 12.51
N ASP A 8 10.67 -10.30 11.19
CA ASP A 8 10.63 -9.11 10.34
C ASP A 8 9.30 -8.37 10.50
N LEU A 9 8.16 -9.07 10.48
CA LEU A 9 6.85 -8.45 10.67
C LEU A 9 6.72 -7.77 12.03
N ALA A 10 7.19 -8.43 13.10
CA ALA A 10 7.20 -7.84 14.44
C ALA A 10 8.08 -6.58 14.49
N GLY A 11 9.28 -6.64 13.89
CA GLY A 11 10.20 -5.52 13.82
C GLY A 11 9.65 -4.32 13.04
N TRP A 12 9.03 -4.54 11.88
CA TRP A 12 8.48 -3.47 11.05
C TRP A 12 7.27 -2.79 11.67
N THR A 13 6.43 -3.56 12.37
CA THR A 13 5.17 -3.06 12.95
C THR A 13 5.31 -2.57 14.38
N GLY A 14 6.43 -2.87 15.04
CA GLY A 14 6.58 -2.68 16.48
C GLY A 14 5.64 -3.57 17.31
N GLY A 15 5.08 -4.61 16.69
CA GLY A 15 4.15 -5.56 17.32
C GLY A 15 4.85 -6.62 18.16
N SER A 16 4.04 -7.36 18.91
CA SER A 16 4.48 -8.48 19.74
C SER A 16 3.68 -9.74 19.44
N TRP A 17 4.37 -10.86 19.20
CA TRP A 17 3.71 -12.13 18.95
C TRP A 17 3.05 -12.72 20.20
N PHE A 18 1.79 -13.06 20.05
CA PHE A 18 1.11 -14.02 20.92
C PHE A 18 1.05 -15.35 20.16
N ASN A 19 1.87 -16.30 20.56
CA ASN A 19 2.19 -17.52 19.82
C ASN A 19 2.78 -17.21 18.43
N GLU A 20 4.10 -17.12 18.34
CA GLU A 20 4.80 -16.89 17.08
C GLU A 20 4.64 -18.06 16.11
N PRO A 21 4.35 -17.82 14.81
CA PRO A 21 4.30 -18.89 13.83
C PRO A 21 5.69 -19.47 13.59
N LYS A 22 5.76 -20.81 13.43
CA LYS A 22 7.02 -21.53 13.16
C LYS A 22 7.30 -21.70 11.67
N VAL A 23 6.52 -21.06 10.82
CA VAL A 23 6.61 -21.14 9.36
C VAL A 23 6.72 -19.74 8.79
N ALA A 24 7.37 -19.62 7.64
CA ALA A 24 7.37 -18.36 6.89
C ALA A 24 5.95 -17.99 6.44
N ILE A 25 5.71 -16.69 6.30
CA ILE A 25 4.41 -16.15 5.93
C ILE A 25 4.44 -15.82 4.43
N GLU A 26 3.56 -16.43 3.64
CA GLU A 26 3.53 -16.31 2.17
C GLU A 26 2.59 -15.19 1.68
N GLY A 27 2.74 -14.00 2.23
CA GLY A 27 1.95 -12.83 1.84
C GLY A 27 0.88 -12.46 2.85
N LEU A 28 0.17 -11.36 2.52
CA LEU A 28 -0.83 -10.73 3.37
C LEU A 28 -2.22 -10.83 2.73
N CYS A 29 -3.26 -10.89 3.55
CA CYS A 29 -4.65 -10.82 3.11
C CYS A 29 -5.51 -10.18 4.20
N PHE A 30 -6.45 -9.30 3.84
CA PHE A 30 -7.40 -8.70 4.78
C PHE A 30 -8.86 -9.14 4.53
N ASP A 31 -9.12 -9.91 3.47
CA ASP A 31 -10.44 -10.53 3.23
C ASP A 31 -10.38 -12.03 3.56
N ALA A 32 -10.96 -12.43 4.69
CA ALA A 32 -10.97 -13.81 5.15
C ALA A 32 -11.61 -14.81 4.16
N ARG A 33 -12.39 -14.34 3.18
CA ARG A 33 -12.98 -15.18 2.13
C ARG A 33 -11.97 -15.50 1.02
N GLN A 34 -10.92 -14.69 0.89
CA GLN A 34 -9.88 -14.79 -0.14
C GLN A 34 -8.54 -15.27 0.41
N ILE A 35 -8.47 -15.54 1.71
CA ILE A 35 -7.25 -16.02 2.35
C ILE A 35 -6.77 -17.33 1.70
N LYS A 36 -5.48 -17.43 1.47
CA LYS A 36 -4.84 -18.63 0.94
C LYS A 36 -3.97 -19.26 2.02
N PRO A 37 -3.76 -20.59 1.97
CA PRO A 37 -2.83 -21.26 2.86
C PRO A 37 -1.44 -20.58 2.86
N GLY A 38 -0.85 -20.42 4.02
CA GLY A 38 0.45 -19.76 4.19
C GLY A 38 0.39 -18.26 4.41
N GLN A 39 -0.74 -17.60 4.15
CA GLN A 39 -0.85 -16.14 4.31
C GLN A 39 -1.11 -15.71 5.77
N CYS A 40 -0.72 -14.47 6.08
CA CYS A 40 -1.12 -13.76 7.29
C CYS A 40 -2.38 -12.94 7.04
N PHE A 41 -3.38 -13.09 7.89
CA PHE A 41 -4.60 -12.29 7.87
C PHE A 41 -4.39 -10.98 8.62
N ILE A 42 -4.84 -9.85 8.05
CA ILE A 42 -4.80 -8.56 8.73
C ILE A 42 -6.22 -8.18 9.15
N ALA A 43 -6.45 -8.10 10.45
CA ALA A 43 -7.75 -7.74 11.02
C ALA A 43 -7.96 -6.22 10.99
N LEU A 44 -8.26 -5.67 9.82
CA LEU A 44 -8.53 -4.24 9.65
C LEU A 44 -9.92 -3.87 10.19
N LYS A 45 -10.00 -2.70 10.82
CA LYS A 45 -11.27 -2.02 11.10
C LYS A 45 -11.57 -1.05 9.96
N ILE A 46 -12.60 -1.34 9.17
CA ILE A 46 -12.99 -0.52 8.02
C ILE A 46 -14.47 -0.14 8.18
N SER A 47 -14.74 1.14 8.40
CA SER A 47 -16.11 1.64 8.64
C SER A 47 -16.81 0.86 9.76
N ALA A 48 -17.94 0.23 9.48
CA ALA A 48 -18.74 -0.56 10.46
C ALA A 48 -18.27 -2.02 10.59
N ARG A 49 -17.21 -2.47 9.88
CA ARG A 49 -16.74 -3.86 9.91
C ARG A 49 -15.45 -3.96 10.71
N ASP A 50 -15.44 -4.88 11.67
CA ASP A 50 -14.25 -5.24 12.43
C ASP A 50 -13.68 -6.58 11.93
N GLY A 51 -12.48 -6.53 11.33
CA GLY A 51 -11.77 -7.71 10.82
C GLY A 51 -11.52 -8.78 11.87
N HIS A 52 -11.47 -8.43 13.17
CA HIS A 52 -11.30 -9.36 14.26
C HIS A 52 -12.44 -10.38 14.39
N GLU A 53 -13.62 -10.11 13.82
CA GLU A 53 -14.75 -11.05 13.80
C GLU A 53 -14.49 -12.23 12.85
N PHE A 54 -13.57 -12.09 11.91
CA PHE A 54 -13.27 -13.06 10.86
C PHE A 54 -12.01 -13.91 11.10
N LEU A 55 -11.38 -13.81 12.28
CA LEU A 55 -10.15 -14.53 12.61
C LEU A 55 -10.32 -16.06 12.52
N GLU A 56 -11.44 -16.60 12.99
CA GLU A 56 -11.72 -18.05 12.87
C GLU A 56 -11.94 -18.46 11.42
N GLN A 57 -12.57 -17.60 10.60
CA GLN A 57 -12.76 -17.87 9.19
C GLN A 57 -11.41 -17.87 8.48
N ALA A 58 -10.54 -16.91 8.77
CA ALA A 58 -9.19 -16.83 8.20
C ALA A 58 -8.36 -18.08 8.59
N ALA A 59 -8.43 -18.51 9.86
CA ALA A 59 -7.77 -19.73 10.32
C ALA A 59 -8.24 -20.97 9.55
N ARG A 60 -9.56 -21.14 9.36
CA ARG A 60 -10.13 -22.23 8.56
C ARG A 60 -9.74 -22.14 7.08
N GLY A 61 -9.52 -20.93 6.56
CA GLY A 61 -9.04 -20.69 5.19
C GLY A 61 -7.55 -20.95 4.98
N GLY A 62 -6.81 -21.30 6.05
CA GLY A 62 -5.40 -21.64 5.98
C GLY A 62 -4.44 -20.52 6.34
N ALA A 63 -4.93 -19.44 6.97
CA ALA A 63 -4.04 -18.43 7.55
C ALA A 63 -3.08 -19.09 8.55
N VAL A 64 -1.79 -18.72 8.47
CA VAL A 64 -0.75 -19.22 9.41
C VAL A 64 -0.52 -18.24 10.56
N ALA A 65 -0.98 -17.01 10.41
CA ALA A 65 -0.91 -15.95 11.41
C ALA A 65 -1.99 -14.89 11.18
N ALA A 66 -2.17 -14.00 12.16
CA ALA A 66 -2.98 -12.79 12.00
C ALA A 66 -2.30 -11.58 12.64
N ILE A 67 -2.46 -10.40 12.05
CA ILE A 67 -2.14 -9.10 12.66
C ILE A 67 -3.43 -8.56 13.27
N VAL A 68 -3.39 -8.24 14.56
CA VAL A 68 -4.57 -7.88 15.35
C VAL A 68 -4.28 -6.74 16.32
N GLU A 69 -5.27 -5.93 16.63
CA GLU A 69 -5.17 -4.94 17.72
C GLU A 69 -5.53 -5.58 19.08
N ASN A 70 -6.44 -6.54 19.06
CA ASN A 70 -6.87 -7.27 20.24
C ASN A 70 -6.78 -8.78 19.99
N THR A 71 -6.01 -9.48 20.82
CA THR A 71 -5.86 -10.94 20.71
C THR A 71 -7.15 -11.65 21.09
N LYS A 72 -7.43 -12.77 20.43
CA LYS A 72 -8.53 -13.68 20.77
C LYS A 72 -8.00 -15.07 21.19
N PRO A 73 -8.74 -15.80 22.03
CA PRO A 73 -8.32 -17.13 22.51
C PRO A 73 -8.56 -18.20 21.43
N ILE A 74 -7.82 -18.10 20.33
CA ILE A 74 -7.84 -19.07 19.22
C ILE A 74 -6.43 -19.59 18.96
N ALA A 75 -6.33 -20.74 18.31
CA ALA A 75 -5.02 -21.39 18.06
C ALA A 75 -4.15 -20.64 17.02
N LEU A 76 -4.74 -19.73 16.21
CA LEU A 76 -4.01 -18.96 15.20
C LEU A 76 -2.98 -18.05 15.87
N PRO A 77 -1.68 -18.09 15.48
CA PRO A 77 -0.67 -17.13 15.90
C PRO A 77 -1.08 -15.69 15.64
N GLN A 78 -0.88 -14.80 16.59
CA GLN A 78 -1.36 -13.42 16.50
C GLN A 78 -0.25 -12.42 16.79
N LEU A 79 0.02 -11.52 15.85
CA LEU A 79 0.88 -10.36 16.05
C LEU A 79 0.01 -9.22 16.56
N LYS A 80 0.15 -8.88 17.83
CA LYS A 80 -0.56 -7.75 18.42
C LYS A 80 0.14 -6.44 18.08
N VAL A 81 -0.62 -5.51 17.50
CA VAL A 81 -0.18 -4.16 17.13
C VAL A 81 -1.10 -3.11 17.77
N SER A 82 -0.70 -1.85 17.77
CA SER A 82 -1.53 -0.74 18.25
C SER A 82 -2.66 -0.38 17.29
N ASP A 83 -2.38 -0.45 15.97
CA ASP A 83 -3.31 -0.14 14.88
C ASP A 83 -2.95 -1.00 13.68
N SER A 84 -3.91 -1.78 13.19
CA SER A 84 -3.69 -2.73 12.08
C SER A 84 -3.46 -2.03 10.74
N LEU A 85 -4.03 -0.84 10.52
CA LEU A 85 -3.83 -0.07 9.30
C LEU A 85 -2.45 0.58 9.27
N VAL A 86 -2.01 1.13 10.40
CA VAL A 86 -0.64 1.67 10.56
C VAL A 86 0.39 0.53 10.37
N ALA A 87 0.13 -0.64 10.96
CA ALA A 87 0.99 -1.81 10.79
C ALA A 87 1.10 -2.26 9.34
N LEU A 88 -0.02 -2.28 8.59
CA LEU A 88 -0.02 -2.57 7.16
C LEU A 88 0.82 -1.56 6.38
N GLY A 89 0.70 -0.26 6.68
CA GLY A 89 1.52 0.80 6.10
C GLY A 89 3.01 0.60 6.36
N ALA A 90 3.39 0.26 7.59
CA ALA A 90 4.77 -0.01 7.99
C ALA A 90 5.37 -1.22 7.25
N ILE A 91 4.60 -2.28 7.06
CA ILE A 91 5.01 -3.45 6.27
C ILE A 91 5.25 -3.04 4.80
N GLY A 92 4.31 -2.30 4.20
CA GLY A 92 4.43 -1.80 2.83
C GLY A 92 5.69 -0.95 2.65
N ALA A 93 5.96 0.00 3.55
CA ALA A 93 7.15 0.84 3.54
C ALA A 93 8.44 0.03 3.69
N ALA A 94 8.47 -0.95 4.59
CA ALA A 94 9.63 -1.82 4.80
C ALA A 94 9.96 -2.64 3.54
N LEU A 95 8.95 -3.20 2.88
CA LEU A 95 9.14 -3.96 1.64
C LEU A 95 9.53 -3.05 0.47
N ARG A 96 8.96 -1.84 0.40
CA ARG A 96 9.41 -0.83 -0.55
C ARG A 96 10.90 -0.48 -0.37
N SER A 97 11.35 -0.34 0.86
CA SER A 97 12.77 -0.03 1.14
C SER A 97 13.73 -1.16 0.72
N LYS A 98 13.26 -2.41 0.75
CA LYS A 98 14.01 -3.59 0.27
C LYS A 98 13.95 -3.77 -1.25
N PHE A 99 13.00 -3.13 -1.93
CA PHE A 99 12.86 -3.23 -3.38
C PHE A 99 13.86 -2.34 -4.09
N SER A 100 14.81 -2.95 -4.79
CA SER A 100 15.97 -2.27 -5.41
C SER A 100 15.73 -1.80 -6.86
N LYS A 101 14.56 -2.11 -7.42
CA LYS A 101 14.22 -1.75 -8.80
C LYS A 101 13.46 -0.43 -8.86
N PRO A 102 13.40 0.24 -10.03
CA PRO A 102 12.69 1.51 -10.18
C PRO A 102 11.20 1.42 -9.84
N VAL A 103 10.72 2.42 -9.11
CA VAL A 103 9.31 2.58 -8.75
C VAL A 103 8.79 3.89 -9.32
N VAL A 104 7.74 3.81 -10.13
CA VAL A 104 7.00 4.95 -10.66
C VAL A 104 5.78 5.19 -9.76
N GLY A 105 5.70 6.37 -9.17
CA GLY A 105 4.52 6.85 -8.45
C GLY A 105 3.61 7.65 -9.38
N ILE A 106 2.32 7.35 -9.40
CA ILE A 106 1.35 8.03 -10.25
C ILE A 106 0.22 8.62 -9.42
N THR A 107 -0.02 9.92 -9.55
CA THR A 107 -1.21 10.57 -9.01
C THR A 107 -1.85 11.54 -10.01
N GLY A 108 -2.97 12.12 -9.67
CA GLY A 108 -3.72 13.09 -10.47
C GLY A 108 -5.23 12.99 -10.23
N SER A 109 -6.00 13.92 -10.75
CA SER A 109 -7.46 13.91 -10.62
C SER A 109 -8.08 12.82 -11.50
N CYS A 110 -7.69 12.72 -12.77
CA CYS A 110 -8.08 11.64 -13.68
C CYS A 110 -6.88 11.09 -14.47
N GLY A 111 -7.09 9.98 -15.18
CA GLY A 111 -6.05 9.36 -16.02
C GLY A 111 -5.02 8.49 -15.31
N LYS A 112 -5.00 8.43 -13.97
CA LYS A 112 -4.05 7.61 -13.19
C LYS A 112 -4.00 6.16 -13.63
N THR A 113 -5.14 5.49 -13.61
CA THR A 113 -5.25 4.06 -13.96
C THR A 113 -4.88 3.81 -15.41
N SER A 114 -5.30 4.67 -16.35
CA SER A 114 -4.93 4.56 -17.76
C SER A 114 -3.42 4.70 -17.95
N THR A 115 -2.79 5.68 -17.30
CA THR A 115 -1.34 5.89 -17.34
C THR A 115 -0.59 4.70 -16.74
N LYS A 116 -1.07 4.16 -15.61
CA LYS A 116 -0.52 2.96 -14.98
C LYS A 116 -0.56 1.75 -15.91
N GLU A 117 -1.70 1.48 -16.55
CA GLU A 117 -1.84 0.34 -17.47
C GLU A 117 -0.99 0.52 -18.74
N MET A 118 -0.92 1.73 -19.29
CA MET A 118 -0.03 2.01 -20.42
C MET A 118 1.45 1.78 -20.06
N LEU A 119 1.89 2.28 -18.91
CA LEU A 119 3.26 2.04 -18.43
C LEU A 119 3.53 0.56 -18.20
N ARG A 120 2.60 -0.16 -17.58
CA ARG A 120 2.71 -1.60 -17.36
C ARG A 120 2.88 -2.37 -18.67
N CYS A 121 2.10 -2.01 -19.69
CA CYS A 121 2.22 -2.60 -21.03
C CYS A 121 3.57 -2.29 -21.68
N LEU A 122 4.02 -1.02 -21.64
CA LEU A 122 5.28 -0.58 -22.25
C LEU A 122 6.53 -1.16 -21.57
N LEU A 123 6.49 -1.29 -20.25
CA LEU A 123 7.61 -1.84 -19.46
C LEU A 123 7.64 -3.39 -19.48
N GLY A 124 6.57 -4.02 -19.94
CA GLY A 124 6.38 -5.47 -19.97
C GLY A 124 5.57 -5.95 -18.76
N GLU A 125 4.38 -6.51 -19.03
CA GLU A 125 3.43 -6.93 -18.01
C GLU A 125 4.00 -7.97 -17.04
N ASP A 126 4.78 -8.91 -17.55
CA ASP A 126 5.39 -9.99 -16.78
C ASP A 126 6.51 -9.51 -15.84
N ARG A 127 7.05 -8.32 -16.10
CA ARG A 127 8.22 -7.75 -15.40
C ARG A 127 7.83 -6.57 -14.51
N THR A 128 6.57 -6.12 -14.58
CA THR A 128 6.10 -4.92 -13.91
C THR A 128 5.06 -5.25 -12.85
N HIS A 129 5.40 -5.00 -11.58
CA HIS A 129 4.41 -5.01 -10.52
C HIS A 129 3.62 -3.72 -10.53
N ALA A 130 2.30 -3.78 -10.52
CA ALA A 130 1.47 -2.58 -10.58
C ALA A 130 0.27 -2.67 -9.63
N THR A 131 -0.20 -1.50 -9.20
CA THR A 131 -1.44 -1.39 -8.42
C THR A 131 -2.60 -2.11 -9.14
N ALA A 132 -3.21 -3.08 -8.48
CA ALA A 132 -4.34 -3.83 -9.02
C ALA A 132 -5.60 -2.95 -9.05
N GLY A 133 -6.26 -2.86 -10.20
CA GLY A 133 -7.47 -2.07 -10.35
C GLY A 133 -7.30 -0.63 -9.83
N ASN A 134 -8.12 -0.24 -8.87
CA ASN A 134 -8.11 1.06 -8.19
C ASN A 134 -7.66 0.97 -6.71
N TRP A 135 -6.81 0.01 -6.37
CA TRP A 135 -6.28 -0.16 -5.01
C TRP A 135 -5.21 0.90 -4.69
N ASN A 136 -5.60 2.16 -4.77
CA ASN A 136 -4.73 3.34 -4.72
C ASN A 136 -4.84 4.14 -3.41
N ASN A 137 -5.52 3.60 -2.39
CA ASN A 137 -5.78 4.24 -1.10
C ASN A 137 -4.89 3.68 0.03
N ARG A 138 -5.17 4.08 1.29
CA ARG A 138 -4.43 3.70 2.51
C ARG A 138 -4.37 2.19 2.80
N ILE A 139 -5.22 1.39 2.16
CA ILE A 139 -5.17 -0.08 2.25
C ILE A 139 -4.51 -0.65 0.99
N GLY A 140 -4.92 -0.16 -0.17
CA GLY A 140 -4.50 -0.71 -1.45
C GLY A 140 -3.02 -0.48 -1.77
N VAL A 141 -2.49 0.73 -1.46
CA VAL A 141 -1.08 1.03 -1.68
C VAL A 141 -0.16 0.11 -0.89
N PRO A 142 -0.28 -0.01 0.46
CA PRO A 142 0.60 -0.91 1.19
C PRO A 142 0.38 -2.39 0.84
N MET A 143 -0.83 -2.82 0.48
CA MET A 143 -1.06 -4.17 -0.05
C MET A 143 -0.33 -4.38 -1.38
N THR A 144 -0.32 -3.38 -2.27
CA THR A 144 0.48 -3.43 -3.50
C THR A 144 1.98 -3.51 -3.18
N LEU A 145 2.48 -2.65 -2.29
CA LEU A 145 3.88 -2.65 -1.87
C LEU A 145 4.29 -3.98 -1.21
N SER A 146 3.37 -4.66 -0.53
CA SER A 146 3.63 -5.97 0.08
C SER A 146 3.88 -7.09 -0.93
N GLY A 147 3.54 -6.88 -2.19
CA GLY A 147 3.81 -7.79 -3.31
C GLY A 147 5.13 -7.56 -4.03
N LEU A 148 5.94 -6.58 -3.62
CA LEU A 148 7.21 -6.25 -4.28
C LEU A 148 8.26 -7.35 -4.04
N ASP A 149 8.88 -7.82 -5.13
CA ASP A 149 9.95 -8.82 -5.12
C ASP A 149 10.97 -8.52 -6.23
N SER A 150 12.15 -8.04 -5.86
CA SER A 150 13.22 -7.67 -6.80
C SER A 150 13.77 -8.84 -7.64
N ASN A 151 13.45 -10.09 -7.27
CA ASN A 151 13.83 -11.28 -8.04
C ASN A 151 12.80 -11.61 -9.14
N GLN A 152 11.58 -11.11 -9.03
CA GLN A 152 10.49 -11.41 -9.97
C GLN A 152 10.13 -10.20 -10.84
N GLN A 153 10.40 -8.98 -10.35
CA GLN A 153 9.98 -7.76 -11.03
C GLN A 153 11.18 -6.84 -11.29
N ASP A 154 11.17 -6.22 -12.46
CA ASP A 154 12.17 -5.22 -12.86
C ASP A 154 11.68 -3.79 -12.63
N PHE A 155 10.36 -3.61 -12.49
CA PHE A 155 9.71 -2.31 -12.29
C PHE A 155 8.52 -2.44 -11.35
N ALA A 156 8.19 -1.32 -10.69
CA ALA A 156 6.90 -1.17 -10.03
C ALA A 156 6.21 0.12 -10.46
N VAL A 157 4.89 0.08 -10.63
CA VAL A 157 4.05 1.23 -10.98
C VAL A 157 2.92 1.35 -9.94
N ILE A 158 3.04 2.33 -9.08
CA ILE A 158 2.17 2.49 -7.91
C ILE A 158 1.25 3.68 -8.12
N GLU A 159 -0.05 3.42 -8.20
CA GLU A 159 -1.08 4.45 -8.26
C GLU A 159 -1.43 4.93 -6.86
N ALA A 160 -1.42 6.26 -6.62
CA ALA A 160 -1.82 6.91 -5.38
C ALA A 160 -3.02 7.83 -5.63
N GLY A 161 -4.12 7.53 -4.96
CA GLY A 161 -5.36 8.31 -4.95
C GLY A 161 -5.64 8.85 -3.56
N ILE A 162 -6.18 10.07 -3.48
CA ILE A 162 -6.57 10.72 -2.23
C ILE A 162 -8.05 11.06 -2.27
N ASN A 163 -8.68 10.99 -1.11
CA ASN A 163 -10.05 11.42 -0.87
C ASN A 163 -10.13 12.46 0.24
N GLN A 164 -9.14 12.51 1.13
CA GLN A 164 -9.11 13.39 2.30
C GLN A 164 -7.73 14.08 2.40
N PRO A 165 -7.66 15.24 3.10
CA PRO A 165 -6.39 15.85 3.46
C PRO A 165 -5.47 14.87 4.20
N ASP A 166 -4.15 15.07 4.07
CA ASP A 166 -3.08 14.31 4.71
C ASP A 166 -2.96 12.82 4.29
N GLU A 167 -3.79 12.35 3.36
CA GLU A 167 -3.64 10.97 2.85
C GLU A 167 -2.36 10.80 2.03
N MET A 168 -2.00 11.80 1.19
CA MET A 168 -0.81 11.68 0.36
C MET A 168 0.49 11.69 1.18
N VAL A 169 0.52 12.34 2.33
CA VAL A 169 1.68 12.27 3.25
C VAL A 169 1.98 10.80 3.59
N GLN A 170 0.96 10.02 3.91
CA GLN A 170 1.12 8.61 4.25
C GLN A 170 1.48 7.78 3.01
N LEU A 171 0.77 7.99 1.89
CA LEU A 171 0.99 7.22 0.66
C LEU A 171 2.37 7.53 0.05
N GLY A 172 2.73 8.79 -0.10
CA GLY A 172 4.03 9.23 -0.64
C GLY A 172 5.19 8.75 0.22
N GLY A 173 5.06 8.86 1.56
CA GLY A 173 6.05 8.36 2.51
C GLY A 173 6.29 6.84 2.42
N MET A 174 5.26 6.06 2.09
CA MET A 174 5.41 4.62 1.83
C MET A 174 5.99 4.33 0.44
N ILE A 175 5.54 5.05 -0.59
CA ILE A 175 5.91 4.77 -1.98
C ILE A 175 7.36 5.17 -2.25
N GLN A 176 7.81 6.33 -1.79
CA GLN A 176 9.16 6.85 -2.03
C GLN A 176 9.62 6.60 -3.48
N ALA A 177 8.88 7.15 -4.44
CA ALA A 177 9.05 6.87 -5.85
C ALA A 177 10.44 7.29 -6.38
N ASP A 178 10.92 6.58 -7.39
CA ASP A 178 12.13 6.93 -8.14
C ASP A 178 11.82 7.84 -9.34
N LEU A 179 10.56 7.85 -9.78
CA LEU A 179 9.98 8.74 -10.79
C LEU A 179 8.52 9.03 -10.42
N ASN A 180 8.09 10.27 -10.54
CA ASN A 180 6.72 10.68 -10.25
C ASN A 180 6.00 11.13 -11.51
N VAL A 181 4.72 10.78 -11.62
CA VAL A 181 3.83 11.23 -12.68
C VAL A 181 2.60 11.89 -12.05
N LEU A 182 2.40 13.17 -12.33
CA LEU A 182 1.19 13.90 -12.01
C LEU A 182 0.39 14.11 -13.31
N THR A 183 -0.67 13.33 -13.49
CA THR A 183 -1.43 13.32 -14.76
C THR A 183 -2.13 14.64 -15.01
N ASN A 184 -2.88 15.15 -14.04
CA ASN A 184 -3.55 16.46 -14.09
C ASN A 184 -4.05 16.89 -12.71
N ILE A 185 -4.47 18.16 -12.63
CA ILE A 185 -5.16 18.74 -11.48
C ILE A 185 -6.49 19.28 -11.99
N GLU A 186 -7.57 18.64 -11.60
CA GLU A 186 -8.94 19.00 -11.95
C GLU A 186 -9.86 18.87 -10.74
N VAL A 187 -11.06 19.39 -10.91
CA VAL A 187 -12.12 19.32 -9.90
C VAL A 187 -12.43 17.85 -9.59
N ALA A 188 -11.95 17.40 -8.43
CA ALA A 188 -12.23 16.07 -7.89
C ALA A 188 -12.24 16.17 -6.36
N HIS A 189 -13.20 15.54 -5.71
CA HIS A 189 -13.29 15.51 -4.24
C HIS A 189 -13.34 16.89 -3.56
N LEU A 190 -13.93 17.91 -4.23
CA LEU A 190 -14.02 19.30 -3.70
C LEU A 190 -14.74 19.38 -2.35
N GLU A 191 -15.66 18.48 -2.08
CA GLU A 191 -16.39 18.43 -0.80
C GLU A 191 -15.44 18.28 0.40
N LEU A 192 -14.29 17.62 0.22
CA LEU A 192 -13.34 17.36 1.29
C LEU A 192 -12.04 18.18 1.15
N LEU A 193 -11.60 18.48 -0.07
CA LEU A 193 -10.35 19.21 -0.34
C LEU A 193 -10.55 20.71 -0.59
N SER A 194 -11.81 21.17 -0.69
CA SER A 194 -12.25 22.58 -0.68
C SER A 194 -11.81 23.45 -1.87
N SER A 195 -10.64 23.24 -2.49
CA SER A 195 -10.16 24.04 -3.62
C SER A 195 -9.20 23.25 -4.54
N LEU A 196 -8.97 23.77 -5.76
CA LEU A 196 -7.99 23.21 -6.69
C LEU A 196 -6.55 23.36 -6.17
N GLU A 197 -6.25 24.43 -5.45
CA GLU A 197 -4.97 24.67 -4.81
C GLU A 197 -4.67 23.60 -3.75
N ASN A 198 -5.65 23.26 -2.92
CA ASN A 198 -5.50 22.19 -1.94
C ASN A 198 -5.34 20.81 -2.61
N ILE A 199 -6.06 20.55 -3.71
CA ILE A 199 -5.89 19.31 -4.50
C ILE A 199 -4.48 19.25 -5.10
N ALA A 200 -3.97 20.39 -5.59
CA ALA A 200 -2.61 20.49 -6.12
C ALA A 200 -1.57 20.24 -5.02
N SER A 201 -1.70 20.93 -3.90
CA SER A 201 -0.80 20.78 -2.74
C SER A 201 -0.78 19.34 -2.22
N GLU A 202 -1.93 18.71 -2.04
CA GLU A 202 -1.98 17.31 -1.62
C GLU A 202 -1.30 16.36 -2.63
N LYS A 203 -1.52 16.57 -3.92
CA LYS A 203 -0.94 15.69 -4.95
C LYS A 203 0.55 15.91 -5.15
N SER A 204 1.08 17.14 -4.93
CA SER A 204 2.50 17.43 -5.01
C SER A 204 3.31 16.67 -3.96
N LEU A 205 2.70 16.36 -2.81
CA LEU A 205 3.33 15.58 -1.74
C LEU A 205 3.85 14.21 -2.21
N LEU A 206 3.27 13.61 -3.26
CA LEU A 206 3.83 12.38 -3.82
C LEU A 206 5.27 12.60 -4.33
N ALA A 207 5.53 13.72 -4.97
CA ALA A 207 6.86 14.06 -5.49
C ALA A 207 7.79 14.60 -4.38
N GLU A 208 7.25 15.39 -3.46
CA GLU A 208 8.03 15.93 -2.33
C GLU A 208 8.56 14.84 -1.39
N LEU A 209 7.78 13.78 -1.20
CA LEU A 209 8.11 12.63 -0.36
C LEU A 209 8.82 11.50 -1.13
N ALA A 210 9.12 11.71 -2.41
CA ALA A 210 9.90 10.80 -3.23
C ALA A 210 11.37 10.75 -2.78
N LYS A 211 12.15 9.84 -3.36
CA LYS A 211 13.59 9.81 -3.11
C LYS A 211 14.24 11.13 -3.57
N PRO A 212 15.24 11.64 -2.86
CA PRO A 212 15.92 12.86 -3.24
C PRO A 212 16.42 12.82 -4.69
N GLY A 213 16.10 13.86 -5.47
CA GLY A 213 16.49 13.96 -6.88
C GLY A 213 15.63 13.16 -7.86
N SER A 214 14.54 12.55 -7.41
CA SER A 214 13.59 11.86 -8.29
C SER A 214 12.92 12.84 -9.26
N PRO A 215 12.94 12.58 -10.58
CA PRO A 215 12.26 13.44 -11.54
C PRO A 215 10.73 13.37 -11.38
N ILE A 216 10.08 14.46 -11.82
CA ILE A 216 8.63 14.53 -11.94
C ILE A 216 8.22 14.82 -13.38
N ILE A 217 7.28 14.06 -13.90
CA ILE A 217 6.57 14.32 -15.15
C ILE A 217 5.19 14.84 -14.79
N LEU A 218 4.85 16.03 -15.25
CA LEU A 218 3.57 16.65 -14.96
C LEU A 218 2.98 17.31 -16.22
N HIS A 219 1.66 17.40 -16.25
CA HIS A 219 0.98 18.17 -17.29
C HIS A 219 1.26 19.67 -17.11
N VAL A 220 1.49 20.38 -18.21
CA VAL A 220 1.85 21.82 -18.17
C VAL A 220 0.84 22.67 -17.39
N ASP A 221 -0.44 22.31 -17.42
CA ASP A 221 -1.48 23.01 -16.66
C ASP A 221 -1.32 22.90 -15.14
N ALA A 222 -0.61 21.90 -14.65
CA ALA A 222 -0.30 21.76 -13.22
C ALA A 222 0.65 22.87 -12.73
N LEU A 223 1.45 23.47 -13.61
CA LEU A 223 2.34 24.60 -13.29
C LEU A 223 1.61 25.90 -12.88
N ARG A 224 0.29 25.95 -13.05
CA ARG A 224 -0.53 27.10 -12.60
C ARG A 224 -0.69 27.14 -11.08
N TYR A 225 -0.47 26.02 -10.42
CA TYR A 225 -0.61 25.89 -8.98
C TYR A 225 0.79 25.97 -8.37
N ASN A 226 1.01 27.02 -7.55
CA ASN A 226 2.23 27.18 -6.76
C ASN A 226 2.12 26.27 -5.52
N ALA A 227 2.34 24.97 -5.71
CA ALA A 227 2.39 23.99 -4.65
C ALA A 227 3.83 23.61 -4.34
#